data_566ac13c82e13be2915091045942d32a
#
_entry.id   566ac13c82e13be2915091045942d32a
#
_cell.length_a   1.000
_cell.length_b   1.000
_cell.length_c   1.000
_cell.angle_alpha   90.00
_cell.angle_beta   90.00
_cell.angle_gamma   90.00
#
_symmetry.space_group_name_H-M   'P 1'
#
loop_
_entity.id
_entity.type
_entity.pdbx_description
1 polymer ?
#
loop_
_entity_poly.entity_id
_entity_poly.type
_entity_poly.pdbx_seq_one_letter_code
_entity_poly.pdbx_strand_id
1 'polypeptide(L)'
;MKILLIIMGCFWGTIVFVQAQNNLERRYTDHKPEYRKWKDSYILDKIEYRPDATVFHFRFICDNLNSGGAIFYPPGGKYAWYLKGVDVRRDFPLVAVKNIRRDGILIKKEVKDGVFNSPPANLTGYTIFSCEVHFGPLDNEVKMADLIEGYGQEYNRLHFNCFRIKLKTWNDETLGTEEDSRKTIAEFEEQTGKSTQESTSTTKDDKPSETTAATTKPKGDSYETGKKYLRQSNDLVCNQTLILGGIHFKDNSTEYKGIIAARKNIELLAAHLKNNPATKLTLYGHTDVFGSKERNIELSKARVVKVQRWLSMYGIHPRRISCKWFGPDQPLKPEGDPINRRVEARLDCE
;
A
#
# COMPACT_ATOMS: atom_id res chain seq x y z
N MET A 1 67.86 -7.32 -6.68
CA MET A 1 66.69 -8.16 -6.96
C MET A 1 65.82 -8.52 -5.74
N LYS A 2 66.20 -8.10 -4.50
CA LYS A 2 65.39 -8.37 -3.27
C LYS A 2 64.43 -7.25 -2.87
N ILE A 3 64.63 -6.01 -3.38
CA ILE A 3 63.82 -4.84 -3.01
C ILE A 3 62.48 -4.80 -3.78
N LEU A 4 62.42 -5.39 -4.99
CA LEU A 4 61.22 -5.40 -5.83
C LEU A 4 60.10 -6.36 -5.32
N LEU A 5 60.47 -7.42 -4.59
CA LEU A 5 59.50 -8.42 -4.03
C LEU A 5 58.78 -7.86 -2.79
N ILE A 6 59.40 -6.96 -2.02
CA ILE A 6 58.79 -6.38 -0.81
C ILE A 6 57.72 -5.35 -1.20
N ILE A 7 57.94 -4.60 -2.28
CA ILE A 7 56.95 -3.59 -2.76
C ILE A 7 55.70 -4.28 -3.35
N MET A 8 55.87 -5.39 -4.04
CA MET A 8 54.70 -6.16 -4.55
C MET A 8 53.87 -6.80 -3.42
N GLY A 9 54.50 -7.30 -2.35
CA GLY A 9 53.79 -7.86 -1.22
C GLY A 9 52.94 -6.84 -0.46
N CYS A 10 53.47 -5.62 -0.25
CA CYS A 10 52.70 -4.54 0.37
C CYS A 10 51.54 -4.04 -0.49
N PHE A 11 51.71 -4.01 -1.81
CA PHE A 11 50.61 -3.58 -2.73
C PHE A 11 49.45 -4.56 -2.77
N TRP A 12 49.73 -5.86 -2.78
CA TRP A 12 48.69 -6.90 -2.71
C TRP A 12 48.01 -6.92 -1.35
N GLY A 13 48.72 -6.76 -0.26
CA GLY A 13 48.16 -6.70 1.08
C GLY A 13 47.21 -5.51 1.27
N THR A 14 47.57 -4.33 0.76
CA THR A 14 46.74 -3.13 0.83
C THR A 14 45.50 -3.25 -0.05
N ILE A 15 45.61 -3.81 -1.25
CA ILE A 15 44.45 -4.02 -2.14
C ILE A 15 43.47 -5.04 -1.50
N VAL A 16 43.94 -6.14 -0.95
CA VAL A 16 43.10 -7.13 -0.29
C VAL A 16 42.44 -6.56 0.96
N PHE A 17 43.14 -5.74 1.73
CA PHE A 17 42.60 -5.12 2.93
C PHE A 17 41.53 -4.06 2.60
N VAL A 18 41.79 -3.21 1.61
CA VAL A 18 40.82 -2.21 1.09
C VAL A 18 39.59 -2.90 0.50
N GLN A 19 39.77 -4.01 -0.21
CA GLN A 19 38.67 -4.80 -0.77
C GLN A 19 37.85 -5.50 0.31
N ALA A 20 38.50 -6.02 1.36
CA ALA A 20 37.83 -6.60 2.53
C ALA A 20 37.06 -5.56 3.34
N GLN A 21 37.60 -4.38 3.51
CA GLN A 21 36.97 -3.25 4.19
C GLN A 21 35.74 -2.74 3.41
N ASN A 22 35.86 -2.57 2.09
CA ASN A 22 34.74 -2.23 1.22
C ASN A 22 33.63 -3.29 1.22
N ASN A 23 33.97 -4.59 1.37
CA ASN A 23 33.01 -5.66 1.47
C ASN A 23 32.27 -5.69 2.83
N LEU A 24 32.91 -5.27 3.92
CA LEU A 24 32.27 -5.13 5.23
C LEU A 24 31.33 -3.93 5.27
N GLU A 25 31.72 -2.81 4.69
CA GLU A 25 30.92 -1.58 4.59
C GLU A 25 29.65 -1.76 3.74
N ARG A 26 29.56 -2.83 2.93
CA ARG A 26 28.38 -3.14 2.11
C ARG A 26 27.47 -4.24 2.69
N ARG A 27 27.58 -4.56 3.96
CA ARG A 27 26.70 -5.53 4.64
C ARG A 27 25.90 -4.85 5.74
N TYR A 28 24.92 -4.08 5.35
CA TYR A 28 24.03 -3.42 6.29
C TYR A 28 22.61 -3.35 5.71
N THR A 29 21.66 -3.01 6.55
CA THR A 29 20.26 -2.90 6.20
C THR A 29 19.69 -1.58 6.66
N ASP A 30 19.01 -0.87 5.76
CA ASP A 30 18.14 0.23 6.10
C ASP A 30 16.76 -0.33 6.44
N HIS A 31 16.43 -0.36 7.72
CA HIS A 31 15.16 -0.83 8.25
C HIS A 31 14.07 0.24 8.29
N LYS A 32 14.42 1.47 7.89
CA LYS A 32 13.52 2.62 7.89
C LYS A 32 13.71 3.46 6.62
N PRO A 33 13.38 2.89 5.44
CA PRO A 33 13.54 3.59 4.16
C PRO A 33 12.74 4.88 4.10
N GLU A 34 13.36 5.95 3.63
CA GLU A 34 12.72 7.24 3.40
C GLU A 34 12.44 7.41 1.91
N TYR A 35 11.17 7.58 1.54
CA TYR A 35 10.73 7.71 0.15
C TYR A 35 9.35 8.35 0.04
N ARG A 36 8.93 8.71 -1.18
CA ARG A 36 7.57 9.15 -1.51
C ARG A 36 6.87 8.10 -2.37
N LYS A 37 5.57 7.95 -2.19
CA LYS A 37 4.74 7.00 -2.93
C LYS A 37 3.43 7.63 -3.40
N TRP A 38 2.80 7.03 -4.41
CA TRP A 38 1.53 7.51 -4.96
C TRP A 38 0.31 7.08 -4.15
N LYS A 39 0.37 5.94 -3.46
CA LYS A 39 -0.76 5.29 -2.80
C LYS A 39 -0.30 4.48 -1.59
N ASP A 40 -1.23 4.16 -0.70
CA ASP A 40 -0.93 3.46 0.54
C ASP A 40 -1.02 1.93 0.41
N SER A 41 -1.32 1.41 -0.79
CA SER A 41 -1.42 -0.02 -1.06
C SER A 41 -0.08 -0.74 -1.20
N TYR A 42 1.04 -0.09 -0.92
CA TYR A 42 2.37 -0.70 -0.93
C TYR A 42 3.33 0.02 0.01
N ILE A 43 4.35 -0.73 0.44
CA ILE A 43 5.47 -0.22 1.21
C ILE A 43 6.79 -0.82 0.73
N LEU A 44 7.86 -0.11 1.02
CA LEU A 44 9.22 -0.60 1.00
C LEU A 44 9.59 -0.94 2.46
N ASP A 45 9.70 -2.24 2.78
CA ASP A 45 9.88 -2.71 4.16
C ASP A 45 11.27 -2.35 4.67
N LYS A 46 12.29 -2.61 3.85
CA LYS A 46 13.71 -2.37 4.13
C LYS A 46 14.52 -2.39 2.83
N ILE A 47 15.75 -1.90 2.90
CA ILE A 47 16.74 -2.01 1.82
C ILE A 47 17.97 -2.71 2.37
N GLU A 48 18.38 -3.82 1.75
CA GLU A 48 19.61 -4.51 2.11
C GLU A 48 20.72 -4.14 1.13
N TYR A 49 21.85 -3.74 1.68
CA TYR A 49 23.06 -3.47 0.92
C TYR A 49 24.01 -4.64 1.11
N ARG A 50 24.28 -5.35 0.02
CA ARG A 50 25.15 -6.52 -0.04
C ARG A 50 26.35 -6.25 -0.96
N PRO A 51 27.47 -6.97 -0.83
CA PRO A 51 28.62 -6.79 -1.72
C PRO A 51 28.30 -7.01 -3.21
N ASP A 52 27.34 -7.88 -3.49
CA ASP A 52 26.94 -8.31 -4.83
C ASP A 52 25.60 -7.73 -5.31
N ALA A 53 24.84 -7.08 -4.42
CA ALA A 53 23.50 -6.60 -4.74
C ALA A 53 23.02 -5.50 -3.80
N THR A 54 22.13 -4.65 -4.30
CA THR A 54 21.22 -3.85 -3.47
C THR A 54 19.81 -4.43 -3.62
N VAL A 55 19.17 -4.77 -2.50
CA VAL A 55 17.91 -5.50 -2.47
C VAL A 55 16.83 -4.68 -1.80
N PHE A 56 15.76 -4.38 -2.53
CA PHE A 56 14.59 -3.68 -2.03
C PHE A 56 13.53 -4.70 -1.64
N HIS A 57 13.15 -4.74 -0.36
CA HIS A 57 12.07 -5.57 0.13
C HIS A 57 10.75 -4.85 -0.01
N PHE A 58 9.96 -5.30 -0.94
CA PHE A 58 8.74 -4.65 -1.37
C PHE A 58 7.50 -5.46 -0.97
N ARG A 59 6.49 -4.76 -0.45
CA ARG A 59 5.22 -5.37 -0.05
C ARG A 59 4.06 -4.56 -0.60
N PHE A 60 3.03 -5.24 -1.11
CA PHE A 60 1.86 -4.57 -1.67
C PHE A 60 0.59 -5.39 -1.49
N ILE A 61 -0.53 -4.69 -1.50
CA ILE A 61 -1.86 -5.25 -1.36
C ILE A 61 -2.54 -5.24 -2.72
N CYS A 62 -2.95 -6.42 -3.18
CA CYS A 62 -3.84 -6.56 -4.32
C CYS A 62 -5.28 -6.69 -3.84
N ASP A 63 -6.14 -5.90 -4.46
CA ASP A 63 -7.57 -6.07 -4.39
C ASP A 63 -7.97 -7.26 -5.27
N ASN A 64 -8.42 -8.35 -4.68
CA ASN A 64 -8.67 -9.59 -5.39
C ASN A 64 -9.72 -9.48 -6.49
N LEU A 65 -10.69 -8.57 -6.32
CA LEU A 65 -11.75 -8.33 -7.31
C LEU A 65 -11.27 -7.45 -8.48
N ASN A 66 -10.40 -6.47 -8.20
CA ASN A 66 -10.06 -5.45 -9.17
C ASN A 66 -8.70 -5.64 -9.83
N SER A 67 -7.76 -6.30 -9.16
CA SER A 67 -6.40 -6.47 -9.68
C SER A 67 -6.13 -7.82 -10.33
N GLY A 68 -7.02 -8.80 -10.14
CA GLY A 68 -6.84 -10.14 -10.72
C GLY A 68 -5.57 -10.87 -10.24
N GLY A 69 -4.93 -10.36 -9.17
CA GLY A 69 -3.66 -10.86 -8.65
C GLY A 69 -2.47 -9.95 -8.95
N ALA A 70 -1.28 -10.50 -9.00
CA ALA A 70 -0.03 -9.79 -9.23
C ALA A 70 0.75 -10.35 -10.43
N ILE A 71 1.38 -9.45 -11.16
CA ILE A 71 2.23 -9.79 -12.31
C ILE A 71 3.66 -9.33 -12.01
N PHE A 72 4.60 -10.25 -12.15
CA PHE A 72 6.03 -9.98 -11.95
C PHE A 72 6.77 -10.16 -13.25
N TYR A 73 7.44 -9.11 -13.68
CA TYR A 73 8.18 -9.10 -14.94
C TYR A 73 9.65 -9.47 -14.71
N PRO A 74 10.26 -10.26 -15.60
CA PRO A 74 11.68 -10.58 -15.56
C PRO A 74 12.53 -9.36 -15.94
N PRO A 75 13.85 -9.40 -15.72
CA PRO A 75 14.77 -8.40 -16.26
C PRO A 75 14.56 -8.16 -17.75
N GLY A 76 14.52 -6.88 -18.17
CA GLY A 76 14.25 -6.50 -19.57
C GLY A 76 12.80 -6.64 -20.01
N GLY A 77 11.89 -7.12 -19.15
CA GLY A 77 10.47 -7.19 -19.44
C GLY A 77 9.84 -5.79 -19.55
N LYS A 78 8.71 -5.70 -20.26
CA LYS A 78 8.00 -4.43 -20.55
C LYS A 78 7.74 -3.55 -19.32
N TYR A 79 7.41 -4.17 -18.21
CA TYR A 79 7.12 -3.48 -16.93
C TYR A 79 8.07 -3.96 -15.82
N ALA A 80 9.26 -4.43 -16.20
CA ALA A 80 10.30 -4.73 -15.22
C ALA A 80 10.66 -3.48 -14.42
N TRP A 81 10.89 -3.64 -13.14
CA TRP A 81 11.39 -2.53 -12.33
C TRP A 81 12.79 -2.08 -12.77
N TYR A 82 13.07 -0.83 -12.58
CA TYR A 82 14.43 -0.28 -12.69
C TYR A 82 14.62 0.81 -11.63
N LEU A 83 15.86 1.08 -11.30
CA LEU A 83 16.20 2.24 -10.47
C LEU A 83 16.70 3.36 -11.36
N LYS A 84 16.13 4.54 -11.19
CA LYS A 84 16.56 5.78 -11.83
C LYS A 84 17.33 6.60 -10.82
N GLY A 85 18.61 6.82 -11.06
CA GLY A 85 19.42 7.71 -10.22
C GLY A 85 18.89 9.15 -10.32
N VAL A 86 18.61 9.77 -9.16
CA VAL A 86 18.10 11.16 -9.11
C VAL A 86 19.24 12.16 -9.11
N ASP A 87 20.32 11.86 -8.43
CA ASP A 87 21.53 12.66 -8.29
C ASP A 87 22.64 12.27 -9.27
N VAL A 88 22.50 11.12 -9.92
CA VAL A 88 23.38 10.65 -10.99
C VAL A 88 22.57 10.42 -12.26
N ARG A 89 23.16 10.70 -13.42
CA ARG A 89 22.48 10.49 -14.72
C ARG A 89 22.66 9.05 -15.19
N ARG A 90 22.19 8.10 -14.40
CA ARG A 90 22.33 6.67 -14.68
C ARG A 90 21.14 5.88 -14.16
N ASP A 91 20.65 4.96 -14.97
CA ASP A 91 19.63 3.99 -14.59
C ASP A 91 20.29 2.65 -14.27
N PHE A 92 19.68 1.91 -13.34
CA PHE A 92 20.14 0.60 -12.90
C PHE A 92 19.07 -0.43 -13.26
N PRO A 93 19.40 -1.40 -14.14
CA PRO A 93 18.44 -2.41 -14.56
C PRO A 93 18.17 -3.41 -13.44
N LEU A 94 16.96 -3.98 -13.46
CA LEU A 94 16.59 -5.11 -12.62
C LEU A 94 17.52 -6.29 -12.89
N VAL A 95 17.96 -6.94 -11.83
CA VAL A 95 18.71 -8.20 -11.91
C VAL A 95 17.79 -9.41 -11.73
N ALA A 96 16.90 -9.37 -10.76
CA ALA A 96 15.90 -10.40 -10.51
C ALA A 96 14.80 -9.91 -9.57
N VAL A 97 13.64 -10.55 -9.62
CA VAL A 97 12.64 -10.51 -8.55
C VAL A 97 12.68 -11.88 -7.86
N LYS A 98 12.91 -11.88 -6.56
CA LYS A 98 13.06 -13.12 -5.78
C LYS A 98 12.08 -13.20 -4.61
N ASN A 99 11.99 -14.41 -4.06
CA ASN A 99 11.27 -14.71 -2.82
C ASN A 99 9.85 -14.13 -2.80
N ILE A 100 9.13 -14.30 -3.93
CA ILE A 100 7.76 -13.84 -4.05
C ILE A 100 6.88 -14.66 -3.12
N ARG A 101 6.21 -13.98 -2.20
CA ARG A 101 5.27 -14.57 -1.26
C ARG A 101 3.88 -14.01 -1.50
N ARG A 102 2.88 -14.84 -1.22
CA ARG A 102 1.47 -14.51 -1.23
C ARG A 102 0.87 -14.88 0.11
N ASP A 103 0.38 -13.90 0.86
CA ASP A 103 -0.09 -14.06 2.25
C ASP A 103 0.95 -14.83 3.11
N GLY A 104 2.23 -14.44 3.03
CA GLY A 104 3.35 -15.05 3.75
C GLY A 104 3.92 -16.34 3.13
N ILE A 105 3.17 -17.02 2.25
CA ILE A 105 3.58 -18.30 1.65
C ILE A 105 4.46 -18.05 0.42
N LEU A 106 5.63 -18.68 0.37
CA LEU A 106 6.53 -18.60 -0.78
C LEU A 106 5.89 -19.29 -2.00
N ILE A 107 5.63 -18.54 -3.07
CA ILE A 107 5.00 -19.05 -4.30
C ILE A 107 5.97 -19.09 -5.50
N LYS A 108 7.04 -18.30 -5.47
CA LYS A 108 8.07 -18.30 -6.51
C LYS A 108 9.40 -17.87 -5.92
N LYS A 109 10.45 -18.68 -6.12
CA LYS A 109 11.80 -18.33 -5.63
C LYS A 109 12.45 -17.20 -6.42
N GLU A 110 12.30 -17.20 -7.75
CA GLU A 110 12.94 -16.22 -8.61
C GLU A 110 12.22 -16.09 -9.95
N VAL A 111 12.18 -14.85 -10.47
CA VAL A 111 11.71 -14.51 -11.82
C VAL A 111 12.90 -13.97 -12.60
N LYS A 112 13.48 -14.79 -13.45
CA LYS A 112 14.57 -14.44 -14.37
C LYS A 112 14.10 -14.45 -15.83
N ASP A 113 13.32 -15.48 -16.17
CA ASP A 113 12.87 -15.74 -17.54
C ASP A 113 11.34 -15.82 -17.55
N GLY A 114 10.72 -15.07 -18.46
CA GLY A 114 9.28 -15.04 -18.61
C GLY A 114 8.53 -14.31 -17.49
N VAL A 115 7.31 -13.92 -17.79
CA VAL A 115 6.42 -13.21 -16.85
C VAL A 115 5.81 -14.22 -15.88
N PHE A 116 5.83 -13.91 -14.59
CA PHE A 116 5.17 -14.70 -13.57
C PHE A 116 3.85 -14.03 -13.15
N ASN A 117 2.74 -14.70 -13.43
CA ASN A 117 1.40 -14.30 -13.00
C ASN A 117 1.00 -15.10 -11.76
N SER A 118 0.65 -14.41 -10.69
CA SER A 118 0.05 -15.02 -9.52
C SER A 118 -1.37 -14.56 -9.35
N PRO A 119 -2.37 -15.46 -9.44
CA PRO A 119 -3.74 -15.10 -9.11
C PRO A 119 -3.84 -14.72 -7.62
N PRO A 120 -4.92 -14.02 -7.21
CA PRO A 120 -5.16 -13.75 -5.80
C PRO A 120 -5.40 -15.06 -5.03
N ALA A 121 -5.19 -15.02 -3.70
CA ALA A 121 -5.42 -16.18 -2.85
C ALA A 121 -6.90 -16.62 -2.84
N ASN A 122 -7.81 -15.65 -2.91
CA ASN A 122 -9.25 -15.84 -2.93
C ASN A 122 -9.89 -14.90 -3.95
N LEU A 123 -11.13 -15.18 -4.36
CA LEU A 123 -11.87 -14.32 -5.27
C LEU A 123 -12.38 -13.01 -4.64
N THR A 124 -12.40 -12.95 -3.31
CA THR A 124 -12.85 -11.77 -2.54
C THR A 124 -11.81 -11.39 -1.49
N GLY A 125 -11.83 -10.13 -1.03
CA GLY A 125 -10.90 -9.65 -0.02
C GLY A 125 -9.60 -9.12 -0.59
N TYR A 126 -8.51 -9.26 0.15
CA TYR A 126 -7.18 -8.79 -0.20
C TYR A 126 -6.18 -9.93 -0.21
N THR A 127 -5.19 -9.80 -1.08
CA THR A 127 -4.00 -10.64 -1.06
C THR A 127 -2.79 -9.75 -0.82
N ILE A 128 -1.96 -10.11 0.15
CA ILE A 128 -0.70 -9.42 0.42
C ILE A 128 0.38 -10.15 -0.35
N PHE A 129 1.06 -9.43 -1.23
CA PHE A 129 2.27 -9.91 -1.89
C PHE A 129 3.50 -9.26 -1.26
N SER A 130 4.57 -10.02 -1.12
CA SER A 130 5.89 -9.48 -0.83
C SER A 130 6.93 -10.11 -1.75
N CYS A 131 7.96 -9.36 -2.08
CA CYS A 131 9.06 -9.82 -2.91
C CYS A 131 10.34 -9.03 -2.64
N GLU A 132 11.45 -9.58 -3.12
CA GLU A 132 12.74 -8.93 -3.16
C GLU A 132 13.04 -8.48 -4.59
N VAL A 133 13.30 -7.19 -4.76
CA VAL A 133 13.68 -6.59 -6.06
C VAL A 133 15.19 -6.35 -6.03
N HIS A 134 15.92 -7.11 -6.82
CA HIS A 134 17.39 -7.15 -6.82
C HIS A 134 17.96 -6.28 -7.93
N PHE A 135 18.91 -5.43 -7.56
CA PHE A 135 19.76 -4.67 -8.46
C PHE A 135 21.23 -5.02 -8.22
N GLY A 136 22.11 -4.67 -9.16
CA GLY A 136 23.53 -4.69 -8.89
C GLY A 136 23.91 -3.83 -7.68
N PRO A 137 25.11 -4.00 -7.12
CA PRO A 137 25.57 -3.16 -6.02
C PRO A 137 25.62 -1.70 -6.48
N LEU A 138 24.96 -0.83 -5.71
CA LEU A 138 24.96 0.61 -5.99
C LEU A 138 26.24 1.25 -5.43
N ASP A 139 26.82 2.18 -6.18
CA ASP A 139 27.95 2.95 -5.70
C ASP A 139 27.54 3.93 -4.62
N ASN A 140 28.47 4.27 -3.71
CA ASN A 140 28.24 5.26 -2.66
C ASN A 140 28.00 6.68 -3.21
N GLU A 141 28.20 6.92 -4.48
CA GLU A 141 27.89 8.19 -5.13
C GLU A 141 26.38 8.40 -5.31
N VAL A 142 25.61 7.32 -5.44
CA VAL A 142 24.16 7.37 -5.59
C VAL A 142 23.53 7.57 -4.22
N LYS A 143 23.08 8.78 -3.93
CA LYS A 143 22.43 9.13 -2.66
C LYS A 143 20.91 9.07 -2.73
N MET A 144 20.36 9.13 -3.94
CA MET A 144 18.92 9.16 -4.15
C MET A 144 18.54 8.46 -5.46
N ALA A 145 17.52 7.61 -5.40
CA ALA A 145 16.99 6.93 -6.58
C ALA A 145 15.45 6.84 -6.55
N ASP A 146 14.87 6.68 -7.73
CA ASP A 146 13.46 6.34 -7.91
C ASP A 146 13.36 4.87 -8.33
N LEU A 147 12.56 4.07 -7.61
CA LEU A 147 12.21 2.70 -8.01
C LEU A 147 10.94 2.77 -8.84
N ILE A 148 11.06 2.44 -10.13
CA ILE A 148 10.00 2.59 -11.13
C ILE A 148 9.60 1.23 -11.69
N GLU A 149 8.30 0.96 -11.73
CA GLU A 149 7.71 -0.21 -12.37
C GLU A 149 7.40 0.10 -13.84
N GLY A 150 8.23 -0.43 -14.76
CA GLY A 150 8.11 -0.23 -16.20
C GLY A 150 8.81 1.05 -16.72
N TYR A 151 9.63 0.88 -17.72
CA TYR A 151 10.36 2.00 -18.34
C TYR A 151 9.39 3.03 -18.95
N GLY A 152 9.59 4.31 -18.65
CA GLY A 152 8.71 5.38 -19.10
C GLY A 152 7.37 5.47 -18.37
N GLN A 153 7.21 4.74 -17.26
CA GLN A 153 5.96 4.70 -16.47
C GLN A 153 6.05 5.51 -15.16
N GLU A 154 6.96 6.47 -15.06
CA GLU A 154 7.21 7.25 -13.83
C GLU A 154 5.96 7.97 -13.33
N TYR A 155 5.11 8.44 -14.23
CA TYR A 155 3.88 9.17 -13.89
C TYR A 155 2.62 8.30 -13.87
N ASN A 156 2.76 6.99 -14.11
CA ASN A 156 1.63 6.07 -14.08
C ASN A 156 1.26 5.73 -12.64
N ARG A 157 0.13 6.28 -12.17
CA ARG A 157 -0.37 6.07 -10.81
C ARG A 157 -0.92 4.67 -10.54
N LEU A 158 -1.06 3.84 -11.57
CA LEU A 158 -1.45 2.45 -11.41
C LEU A 158 -0.28 1.58 -10.93
N HIS A 159 0.95 2.01 -11.20
CA HIS A 159 2.19 1.32 -10.84
C HIS A 159 2.61 1.58 -9.39
N PHE A 160 3.49 0.73 -8.89
CA PHE A 160 4.01 0.75 -7.51
C PHE A 160 5.36 1.50 -7.46
N ASN A 161 5.36 2.77 -7.85
CA ASN A 161 6.58 3.57 -7.91
C ASN A 161 6.93 4.20 -6.56
N CYS A 162 8.20 4.05 -6.15
CA CYS A 162 8.76 4.73 -4.97
C CYS A 162 9.74 5.81 -5.44
N PHE A 163 9.49 7.06 -5.04
CA PHE A 163 10.25 8.22 -5.50
C PHE A 163 11.15 8.76 -4.41
N ARG A 164 12.31 9.27 -4.84
CA ARG A 164 13.27 9.93 -3.98
C ARG A 164 13.65 9.07 -2.77
N ILE A 165 13.90 7.79 -3.03
CA ILE A 165 14.40 6.88 -2.01
C ILE A 165 15.79 7.37 -1.62
N LYS A 166 15.95 7.73 -0.34
CA LYS A 166 17.25 8.09 0.23
C LYS A 166 18.07 6.83 0.40
N LEU A 167 19.19 6.73 -0.30
CA LEU A 167 20.13 5.61 -0.16
C LEU A 167 21.15 5.97 0.90
N LYS A 168 21.03 5.31 2.04
CA LYS A 168 21.84 5.59 3.25
C LYS A 168 23.16 4.84 3.20
N THR A 169 24.14 5.32 3.94
CA THR A 169 25.41 4.63 4.14
C THR A 169 25.38 3.82 5.43
N TRP A 170 26.33 2.89 5.61
CA TRP A 170 26.38 1.97 6.75
C TRP A 170 26.46 2.67 8.13
N ASN A 171 26.93 3.90 8.18
CA ASN A 171 27.07 4.72 9.38
C ASN A 171 25.97 5.79 9.52
N ASP A 172 24.91 5.72 8.74
CA ASP A 172 23.77 6.64 8.87
C ASP A 172 22.94 6.25 10.11
N GLU A 173 22.79 7.19 11.04
CA GLU A 173 22.06 6.98 12.30
C GLU A 173 20.56 6.72 12.09
N THR A 174 20.04 6.99 10.89
CA THR A 174 18.63 6.81 10.55
C THR A 174 18.33 5.47 9.89
N LEU A 175 19.26 4.51 9.89
CA LEU A 175 19.04 3.17 9.32
C LEU A 175 17.89 2.40 10.00
N GLY A 176 17.60 2.74 11.26
CA GLY A 176 16.58 2.04 12.03
C GLY A 176 17.01 0.63 12.45
N THR A 177 16.07 -0.08 13.04
CA THR A 177 16.25 -1.43 13.58
C THR A 177 15.30 -2.40 12.93
N GLU A 178 15.52 -3.70 13.11
CA GLU A 178 14.60 -4.74 12.66
C GLU A 178 13.18 -4.57 13.25
N GLU A 179 13.09 -4.02 14.46
CA GLU A 179 11.81 -3.69 15.09
C GLU A 179 11.06 -2.59 14.33
N ASP A 180 11.76 -1.58 13.80
CA ASP A 180 11.16 -0.55 12.95
C ASP A 180 10.54 -1.15 11.69
N SER A 181 11.22 -2.09 11.02
CA SER A 181 10.67 -2.82 9.88
C SER A 181 9.44 -3.62 10.27
N ARG A 182 9.50 -4.38 11.39
CA ARG A 182 8.36 -5.19 11.88
C ARG A 182 7.14 -4.32 12.17
N LYS A 183 7.35 -3.18 12.83
CA LYS A 183 6.28 -2.21 13.12
C LYS A 183 5.64 -1.68 11.85
N THR A 184 6.45 -1.25 10.88
CA THR A 184 5.97 -0.76 9.59
C THR A 184 5.16 -1.81 8.84
N ILE A 185 5.62 -3.08 8.87
CA ILE A 185 4.90 -4.20 8.25
C ILE A 185 3.58 -4.45 8.97
N ALA A 186 3.58 -4.50 10.31
CA ALA A 186 2.38 -4.73 11.09
C ALA A 186 1.32 -3.64 10.86
N GLU A 187 1.71 -2.37 10.90
CA GLU A 187 0.83 -1.23 10.59
C GLU A 187 0.25 -1.29 9.16
N PHE A 188 1.06 -1.76 8.20
CA PHE A 188 0.61 -1.94 6.83
C PHE A 188 -0.37 -3.11 6.69
N GLU A 189 -0.11 -4.24 7.33
CA GLU A 189 -0.96 -5.44 7.27
C GLU A 189 -2.25 -5.28 8.05
N GLU A 190 -2.24 -4.53 9.15
CA GLU A 190 -3.45 -4.19 9.91
C GLU A 190 -4.51 -3.52 9.02
N GLN A 191 -4.10 -2.75 8.03
CA GLN A 191 -5.01 -2.15 7.04
C GLN A 191 -5.84 -3.17 6.28
N THR A 192 -5.38 -4.43 6.18
CA THR A 192 -6.10 -5.52 5.49
C THR A 192 -7.05 -6.29 6.39
N GLY A 193 -6.98 -6.09 7.71
CA GLY A 193 -7.65 -6.91 8.71
C GLY A 193 -7.07 -8.33 8.83
N LYS A 194 -5.90 -8.59 8.23
CA LYS A 194 -5.13 -9.83 8.35
C LYS A 194 -3.88 -9.54 9.19
N SER A 195 -3.86 -9.97 10.44
CA SER A 195 -2.63 -10.03 11.22
C SER A 195 -1.90 -11.32 10.87
N THR A 196 -0.76 -11.22 10.22
CA THR A 196 0.13 -12.37 10.01
C THR A 196 0.95 -12.58 11.26
N GLN A 197 0.51 -13.48 12.14
CA GLN A 197 1.41 -14.07 13.13
C GLN A 197 2.40 -14.96 12.38
N GLU A 198 3.66 -14.56 12.31
CA GLU A 198 4.75 -15.48 12.00
C GLU A 198 4.77 -16.57 13.07
N SER A 199 4.37 -17.78 12.68
CA SER A 199 4.48 -18.97 13.52
C SER A 199 5.95 -19.36 13.65
N THR A 200 6.60 -18.88 14.70
CA THR A 200 7.75 -19.58 15.28
C THR A 200 7.24 -20.78 16.02
N SER A 201 7.37 -21.95 15.40
CA SER A 201 7.12 -23.23 16.04
C SER A 201 8.15 -23.49 17.15
N THR A 202 7.75 -23.28 18.39
CA THR A 202 8.33 -23.95 19.55
C THR A 202 7.21 -24.55 20.35
N THR A 203 7.12 -25.85 20.24
CA THR A 203 6.34 -26.74 21.10
C THR A 203 6.70 -26.52 22.58
N LYS A 204 5.71 -26.20 23.39
CA LYS A 204 5.60 -26.70 24.77
C LYS A 204 4.17 -26.53 25.27
N ASP A 205 3.66 -27.64 25.79
CA ASP A 205 2.41 -27.80 26.53
C ASP A 205 2.34 -26.85 27.74
N ASP A 206 1.17 -26.24 27.98
CA ASP A 206 0.45 -26.35 29.25
C ASP A 206 -0.79 -25.41 29.28
N LYS A 207 -1.92 -26.05 29.63
CA LYS A 207 -3.13 -25.72 30.40
C LYS A 207 -3.68 -24.28 30.49
N PRO A 208 -4.99 -24.09 30.28
CA PRO A 208 -5.64 -22.78 30.23
C PRO A 208 -5.85 -22.18 31.63
N SER A 209 -5.52 -20.91 31.74
CA SER A 209 -5.93 -20.08 32.87
C SER A 209 -6.83 -18.96 32.32
N GLU A 210 -8.08 -18.95 32.83
CA GLU A 210 -9.01 -17.86 32.65
C GLU A 210 -8.43 -16.57 33.25
N THR A 211 -8.34 -15.51 32.42
CA THR A 211 -8.25 -14.15 32.95
C THR A 211 -8.98 -13.21 32.03
N THR A 212 -9.98 -12.58 32.57
CA THR A 212 -10.86 -11.55 32.07
C THR A 212 -10.16 -10.52 31.15
N ALA A 213 -10.57 -10.50 29.90
CA ALA A 213 -10.20 -9.46 28.95
C ALA A 213 -10.93 -8.16 29.25
N ALA A 214 -10.21 -7.17 29.71
CA ALA A 214 -10.68 -5.78 29.77
C ALA A 214 -10.75 -5.25 28.31
N THR A 215 -11.97 -5.10 27.83
CA THR A 215 -12.29 -4.52 26.51
C THR A 215 -11.98 -3.02 26.55
N THR A 216 -10.82 -2.60 26.09
CA THR A 216 -10.58 -1.21 25.75
C THR A 216 -11.27 -0.92 24.41
N LYS A 217 -12.46 -0.32 24.50
CA LYS A 217 -13.14 0.29 23.34
C LYS A 217 -12.22 1.34 22.71
N PRO A 218 -12.04 1.35 21.39
CA PRO A 218 -11.45 2.50 20.73
C PRO A 218 -12.40 3.69 20.95
N LYS A 219 -11.82 4.78 21.41
CA LYS A 219 -12.49 6.07 21.65
C LYS A 219 -13.04 6.58 20.33
N GLY A 220 -14.31 6.27 20.06
CA GLY A 220 -15.02 6.72 18.87
C GLY A 220 -15.38 8.17 19.05
N ASP A 221 -14.94 9.01 18.13
CA ASP A 221 -15.42 10.38 17.99
C ASP A 221 -16.93 10.36 17.71
N SER A 222 -17.71 10.51 18.77
CA SER A 222 -19.14 10.74 18.69
C SER A 222 -19.37 12.23 18.38
N TYR A 223 -19.41 12.56 17.09
CA TYR A 223 -19.87 13.89 16.69
C TYR A 223 -21.40 13.91 16.70
N GLU A 224 -21.96 14.86 17.40
CA GLU A 224 -23.41 15.12 17.54
C GLU A 224 -24.02 15.67 16.24
N THR A 225 -23.99 14.89 15.16
CA THR A 225 -24.68 15.26 13.92
C THR A 225 -25.99 14.51 13.72
N GLY A 226 -26.37 13.62 14.65
CA GLY A 226 -27.55 12.76 14.53
C GLY A 226 -27.44 11.69 13.43
N LYS A 227 -26.44 11.74 12.57
CA LYS A 227 -26.21 10.74 11.50
C LYS A 227 -25.26 9.64 11.96
N LYS A 228 -25.64 8.39 11.67
CA LYS A 228 -24.82 7.21 11.98
C LYS A 228 -23.81 6.91 10.88
N TYR A 229 -22.72 6.30 11.26
CA TYR A 229 -21.70 5.77 10.33
C TYR A 229 -21.99 4.31 9.98
N LEU A 230 -21.77 3.92 8.73
CA LEU A 230 -21.74 2.52 8.32
C LEU A 230 -20.42 1.88 8.79
N ARG A 231 -20.50 0.99 9.77
CA ARG A 231 -19.36 0.25 10.34
C ARG A 231 -19.52 -1.25 10.18
N GLN A 232 -20.75 -1.75 10.22
CA GLN A 232 -21.11 -3.17 10.17
C GLN A 232 -22.47 -3.38 9.50
N SER A 233 -22.82 -4.60 9.18
CA SER A 233 -24.08 -4.94 8.47
C SER A 233 -25.33 -4.50 9.22
N ASN A 234 -25.32 -4.55 10.55
CA ASN A 234 -26.47 -4.18 11.39
C ASN A 234 -26.76 -2.66 11.38
N ASP A 235 -25.85 -1.84 10.88
CA ASP A 235 -26.08 -0.41 10.71
C ASP A 235 -27.00 -0.13 9.50
N LEU A 236 -27.13 -1.08 8.57
CA LEU A 236 -27.90 -0.96 7.33
C LEU A 236 -29.41 -1.13 7.62
N VAL A 237 -30.04 -0.03 7.96
CA VAL A 237 -31.46 0.09 8.24
C VAL A 237 -32.15 0.83 7.08
N CYS A 238 -33.32 0.32 6.67
CA CYS A 238 -34.15 0.93 5.62
C CYS A 238 -34.51 2.38 5.94
N ASN A 239 -34.47 3.22 4.91
CA ASN A 239 -34.82 4.65 4.96
C ASN A 239 -34.00 5.50 5.92
N GLN A 240 -32.89 4.96 6.47
CA GLN A 240 -31.93 5.71 7.27
C GLN A 240 -30.72 6.10 6.41
N THR A 241 -30.33 7.38 6.47
CA THR A 241 -29.11 7.87 5.83
C THR A 241 -27.91 7.62 6.72
N LEU A 242 -26.87 6.97 6.17
CA LEU A 242 -25.63 6.62 6.85
C LEU A 242 -24.45 7.34 6.19
N ILE A 243 -23.48 7.75 6.98
CA ILE A 243 -22.20 8.23 6.47
C ILE A 243 -21.34 7.01 6.15
N LEU A 244 -20.80 6.98 4.94
CA LEU A 244 -19.81 5.95 4.55
C LEU A 244 -18.44 6.32 5.13
N GLY A 245 -18.23 6.00 6.40
CA GLY A 245 -17.09 6.48 7.20
C GLY A 245 -15.71 6.05 6.68
N GLY A 246 -15.65 4.98 5.88
CA GLY A 246 -14.42 4.59 5.19
C GLY A 246 -14.18 5.35 3.87
N ILE A 247 -15.19 6.07 3.37
CA ILE A 247 -15.11 6.78 2.07
C ILE A 247 -14.73 8.24 2.30
N HIS A 248 -13.43 8.48 2.44
CA HIS A 248 -12.86 9.83 2.48
C HIS A 248 -12.07 10.12 1.20
N PHE A 249 -12.14 11.34 0.73
CA PHE A 249 -11.43 11.76 -0.47
C PHE A 249 -10.28 12.72 -0.14
N LYS A 250 -9.23 12.69 -0.97
CA LYS A 250 -8.18 13.70 -0.94
C LYS A 250 -8.76 15.07 -1.32
N ASP A 251 -8.07 16.13 -0.93
CA ASP A 251 -8.48 17.49 -1.22
C ASP A 251 -8.61 17.69 -2.73
N ASN A 252 -9.68 18.36 -3.15
CA ASN A 252 -9.96 18.65 -4.55
C ASN A 252 -9.80 17.45 -5.51
N SER A 253 -10.13 16.25 -5.05
CA SER A 253 -9.90 14.99 -5.76
C SER A 253 -11.05 14.01 -5.57
N THR A 254 -11.12 13.04 -6.49
CA THR A 254 -11.94 11.82 -6.37
C THR A 254 -11.12 10.64 -5.87
N GLU A 255 -9.86 10.83 -5.51
CA GLU A 255 -9.03 9.77 -4.94
C GLU A 255 -9.39 9.52 -3.48
N TYR A 256 -9.52 8.26 -3.09
CA TYR A 256 -9.76 7.89 -1.69
C TYR A 256 -8.51 8.13 -0.84
N LYS A 257 -8.67 8.62 0.38
CA LYS A 257 -7.57 8.71 1.36
C LYS A 257 -7.12 7.33 1.85
N GLY A 258 -8.08 6.40 2.04
CA GLY A 258 -7.83 5.04 2.45
C GLY A 258 -8.72 4.09 1.65
N ILE A 259 -8.16 3.45 0.62
CA ILE A 259 -8.94 2.60 -0.27
C ILE A 259 -9.51 1.38 0.45
N ILE A 260 -8.82 0.89 1.46
CA ILE A 260 -9.21 -0.28 2.24
C ILE A 260 -10.45 0.00 3.08
N ALA A 261 -10.45 1.10 3.82
CA ALA A 261 -11.61 1.53 4.60
C ALA A 261 -12.83 1.82 3.71
N ALA A 262 -12.60 2.49 2.57
CA ALA A 262 -13.64 2.74 1.57
C ALA A 262 -14.25 1.43 1.06
N ARG A 263 -13.41 0.43 0.77
CA ARG A 263 -13.86 -0.87 0.29
C ARG A 263 -14.75 -1.59 1.28
N LYS A 264 -14.42 -1.59 2.57
CA LYS A 264 -15.25 -2.22 3.60
C LYS A 264 -16.70 -1.71 3.55
N ASN A 265 -16.90 -0.40 3.37
CA ASN A 265 -18.24 0.15 3.22
C ASN A 265 -18.92 -0.32 1.93
N ILE A 266 -18.18 -0.40 0.81
CA ILE A 266 -18.72 -0.92 -0.47
C ILE A 266 -19.13 -2.39 -0.34
N GLU A 267 -18.32 -3.22 0.31
CA GLU A 267 -18.61 -4.63 0.54
C GLU A 267 -19.88 -4.84 1.38
N LEU A 268 -20.01 -4.08 2.47
CA LEU A 268 -21.21 -4.13 3.32
C LEU A 268 -22.47 -3.75 2.54
N LEU A 269 -22.43 -2.66 1.78
CA LEU A 269 -23.55 -2.23 0.92
C LEU A 269 -23.86 -3.26 -0.17
N ALA A 270 -22.84 -3.76 -0.85
CA ALA A 270 -23.01 -4.74 -1.93
C ALA A 270 -23.58 -6.06 -1.42
N ALA A 271 -23.10 -6.58 -0.29
CA ALA A 271 -23.62 -7.78 0.34
C ALA A 271 -25.10 -7.61 0.72
N HIS A 272 -25.43 -6.49 1.37
CA HIS A 272 -26.83 -6.19 1.73
C HIS A 272 -27.75 -6.13 0.50
N LEU A 273 -27.34 -5.39 -0.54
CA LEU A 273 -28.12 -5.24 -1.77
C LEU A 273 -28.26 -6.56 -2.56
N LYS A 274 -27.28 -7.44 -2.52
CA LYS A 274 -27.37 -8.79 -3.12
C LYS A 274 -28.41 -9.66 -2.40
N ASN A 275 -28.41 -9.60 -1.07
CA ASN A 275 -29.32 -10.38 -0.24
C ASN A 275 -30.75 -9.81 -0.24
N ASN A 276 -30.92 -8.55 -0.67
CA ASN A 276 -32.20 -7.84 -0.71
C ASN A 276 -32.44 -7.27 -2.12
N PRO A 277 -32.88 -8.09 -3.12
CA PRO A 277 -32.97 -7.67 -4.53
C PRO A 277 -33.94 -6.50 -4.79
N ALA A 278 -34.97 -6.33 -3.99
CA ALA A 278 -35.98 -5.26 -4.13
C ALA A 278 -35.44 -3.91 -3.61
N THR A 279 -34.49 -3.93 -2.65
CA THR A 279 -33.93 -2.71 -2.05
C THR A 279 -33.15 -1.91 -3.09
N LYS A 280 -33.40 -0.60 -3.15
CA LYS A 280 -32.63 0.38 -3.92
C LYS A 280 -31.69 1.15 -2.98
N LEU A 281 -30.75 1.85 -3.56
CA LEU A 281 -29.75 2.65 -2.84
C LEU A 281 -29.74 4.07 -3.39
N THR A 282 -29.78 5.07 -2.51
CA THR A 282 -29.49 6.45 -2.87
C THR A 282 -28.18 6.87 -2.26
N LEU A 283 -27.24 7.35 -3.08
CA LEU A 283 -25.97 7.90 -2.68
C LEU A 283 -26.02 9.43 -2.72
N TYR A 284 -25.39 10.07 -1.71
CA TYR A 284 -25.34 11.53 -1.58
C TYR A 284 -23.88 12.00 -1.48
N GLY A 285 -23.45 12.88 -2.38
CA GLY A 285 -22.10 13.42 -2.42
C GLY A 285 -22.00 14.83 -1.86
N HIS A 286 -20.94 15.05 -1.07
CA HIS A 286 -20.68 16.34 -0.42
C HIS A 286 -19.20 16.74 -0.58
N THR A 287 -18.95 18.05 -0.49
CA THR A 287 -17.61 18.65 -0.41
C THR A 287 -17.52 19.54 0.82
N ASP A 288 -16.31 19.98 1.13
CA ASP A 288 -16.10 21.17 1.93
C ASP A 288 -16.37 22.44 1.12
N VAL A 289 -16.19 23.59 1.74
CA VAL A 289 -16.52 24.91 1.16
C VAL A 289 -15.39 25.50 0.30
N PHE A 290 -14.21 24.88 0.26
CA PHE A 290 -13.07 25.42 -0.47
C PHE A 290 -13.24 25.27 -1.98
N GLY A 291 -13.04 26.37 -2.71
CA GLY A 291 -13.19 26.46 -4.15
C GLY A 291 -14.52 27.05 -4.60
N SER A 292 -14.78 27.11 -5.91
CA SER A 292 -16.06 27.61 -6.42
C SER A 292 -17.18 26.60 -6.19
N LYS A 293 -18.41 27.12 -6.04
CA LYS A 293 -19.60 26.27 -5.83
C LYS A 293 -19.82 25.32 -7.01
N GLU A 294 -19.65 25.79 -8.23
CA GLU A 294 -19.81 25.02 -9.46
C GLU A 294 -18.83 23.85 -9.49
N ARG A 295 -17.55 24.09 -9.16
CA ARG A 295 -16.54 23.05 -9.08
C ARG A 295 -16.85 22.03 -7.99
N ASN A 296 -17.33 22.47 -6.84
CA ASN A 296 -17.70 21.58 -5.74
C ASN A 296 -18.92 20.72 -6.07
N ILE A 297 -19.89 21.24 -6.80
CA ILE A 297 -21.02 20.47 -7.34
C ILE A 297 -20.51 19.35 -8.26
N GLU A 298 -19.67 19.68 -9.25
CA GLU A 298 -19.10 18.67 -10.16
C GLU A 298 -18.21 17.65 -9.42
N LEU A 299 -17.45 18.09 -8.42
CA LEU A 299 -16.60 17.19 -7.62
C LEU A 299 -17.44 16.23 -6.77
N SER A 300 -18.51 16.71 -6.13
CA SER A 300 -19.41 15.85 -5.36
C SER A 300 -20.12 14.83 -6.25
N LYS A 301 -20.54 15.22 -7.45
CA LYS A 301 -21.07 14.32 -8.49
C LYS A 301 -20.07 13.25 -8.88
N ALA A 302 -18.85 13.65 -9.21
CA ALA A 302 -17.79 12.71 -9.60
C ALA A 302 -17.47 11.67 -8.49
N ARG A 303 -17.51 12.08 -7.22
CA ARG A 303 -17.33 11.21 -6.06
C ARG A 303 -18.44 10.16 -5.94
N VAL A 304 -19.69 10.56 -6.05
CA VAL A 304 -20.85 9.63 -5.99
C VAL A 304 -20.82 8.67 -7.13
N VAL A 305 -20.56 9.13 -8.37
CA VAL A 305 -20.46 8.27 -9.55
C VAL A 305 -19.34 7.25 -9.41
N LYS A 306 -18.23 7.63 -8.76
CA LYS A 306 -17.13 6.69 -8.47
C LYS A 306 -17.57 5.59 -7.50
N VAL A 307 -18.32 5.90 -6.47
CA VAL A 307 -18.90 4.92 -5.53
C VAL A 307 -19.92 4.02 -6.25
N GLN A 308 -20.80 4.58 -7.07
CA GLN A 308 -21.76 3.81 -7.89
C GLN A 308 -21.05 2.82 -8.80
N ARG A 309 -20.01 3.26 -9.52
CA ARG A 309 -19.21 2.37 -10.38
C ARG A 309 -18.59 1.23 -9.57
N TRP A 310 -18.09 1.53 -8.40
CA TRP A 310 -17.51 0.51 -7.55
C TRP A 310 -18.54 -0.53 -7.09
N LEU A 311 -19.73 -0.11 -6.67
CA LEU A 311 -20.84 -1.04 -6.37
C LEU A 311 -21.25 -1.87 -7.59
N SER A 312 -21.22 -1.27 -8.80
CA SER A 312 -21.51 -1.99 -10.03
C SER A 312 -20.49 -3.09 -10.32
N MET A 313 -19.22 -2.89 -9.98
CA MET A 313 -18.18 -3.95 -10.07
C MET A 313 -18.46 -5.10 -9.10
N TYR A 314 -19.15 -4.84 -8.00
CA TYR A 314 -19.65 -5.88 -7.08
C TYR A 314 -20.96 -6.55 -7.57
N GLY A 315 -21.40 -6.25 -8.80
CA GLY A 315 -22.58 -6.87 -9.41
C GLY A 315 -23.91 -6.19 -9.05
N ILE A 316 -23.88 -4.99 -8.46
CA ILE A 316 -25.11 -4.23 -8.21
C ILE A 316 -25.46 -3.43 -9.47
N HIS A 317 -26.65 -3.74 -10.04
CA HIS A 317 -27.07 -3.09 -11.27
C HIS A 317 -27.25 -1.56 -11.07
N PRO A 318 -26.70 -0.71 -11.96
CA PRO A 318 -26.74 0.75 -11.79
C PRO A 318 -28.16 1.33 -11.62
N ARG A 319 -29.20 0.71 -12.23
CA ARG A 319 -30.60 1.12 -12.07
C ARG A 319 -31.14 1.01 -10.63
N ARG A 320 -30.43 0.28 -9.76
CA ARG A 320 -30.75 0.19 -8.33
C ARG A 320 -30.07 1.27 -7.49
N ILE A 321 -29.21 2.10 -8.12
CA ILE A 321 -28.40 3.09 -7.41
C ILE A 321 -28.70 4.48 -7.95
N SER A 322 -29.41 5.28 -7.17
CA SER A 322 -29.63 6.70 -7.44
C SER A 322 -28.47 7.54 -6.90
N CYS A 323 -28.07 8.56 -7.64
CA CYS A 323 -27.00 9.47 -7.24
C CYS A 323 -27.54 10.90 -7.11
N LYS A 324 -27.26 11.53 -5.96
CA LYS A 324 -27.53 12.95 -5.68
C LYS A 324 -26.25 13.61 -5.20
N TRP A 325 -26.09 14.88 -5.47
CA TRP A 325 -24.90 15.64 -5.11
C TRP A 325 -25.26 17.06 -4.71
N PHE A 326 -24.61 17.57 -3.69
CA PHE A 326 -24.97 18.83 -3.05
C PHE A 326 -23.78 19.82 -2.99
N GLY A 327 -22.59 19.42 -3.44
CA GLY A 327 -21.40 20.25 -3.26
C GLY A 327 -21.20 20.59 -1.79
N PRO A 328 -21.01 21.89 -1.46
CA PRO A 328 -20.79 22.36 -0.09
C PRO A 328 -22.08 22.67 0.67
N ASP A 329 -23.27 22.57 0.06
CA ASP A 329 -24.51 23.11 0.59
C ASP A 329 -25.06 22.37 1.84
N GLN A 330 -24.52 21.21 2.17
CA GLN A 330 -24.95 20.42 3.33
C GLN A 330 -23.75 19.98 4.21
N PRO A 331 -23.08 20.90 4.87
CA PRO A 331 -21.96 20.57 5.74
C PRO A 331 -22.45 19.83 7.00
N LEU A 332 -21.65 18.88 7.50
CA LEU A 332 -21.85 18.26 8.82
C LEU A 332 -21.20 19.04 9.94
N LYS A 333 -20.13 19.76 9.62
CA LYS A 333 -19.37 20.60 10.55
C LYS A 333 -19.07 21.95 9.92
N PRO A 334 -18.71 22.95 10.76
CA PRO A 334 -18.31 24.27 10.27
C PRO A 334 -17.24 24.18 9.17
N GLU A 335 -17.09 25.28 8.47
CA GLU A 335 -16.30 25.44 7.25
C GLU A 335 -14.93 24.76 7.30
N GLY A 336 -14.60 24.04 6.23
CA GLY A 336 -13.29 23.45 6.01
C GLY A 336 -13.01 22.09 6.69
N ASP A 337 -13.90 21.57 7.52
CA ASP A 337 -13.68 20.27 8.15
C ASP A 337 -13.63 19.14 7.10
N PRO A 338 -12.58 18.30 7.12
CA PRO A 338 -12.43 17.15 6.21
C PRO A 338 -13.61 16.19 6.17
N ILE A 339 -14.43 16.12 7.23
CA ILE A 339 -15.62 15.28 7.30
C ILE A 339 -16.69 15.68 6.28
N ASN A 340 -16.66 16.94 5.82
CA ASN A 340 -17.57 17.43 4.79
C ASN A 340 -17.29 16.80 3.42
N ARG A 341 -16.08 16.29 3.17
CA ARG A 341 -15.68 15.57 1.95
C ARG A 341 -16.10 14.11 2.01
N ARG A 342 -17.39 13.83 1.95
CA ARG A 342 -17.96 12.51 2.23
C ARG A 342 -18.97 12.06 1.17
N VAL A 343 -19.29 10.78 1.24
CA VAL A 343 -20.48 10.19 0.61
C VAL A 343 -21.35 9.58 1.69
N GLU A 344 -22.65 9.79 1.58
CA GLU A 344 -23.67 9.17 2.41
C GLU A 344 -24.47 8.16 1.57
N ALA A 345 -25.09 7.21 2.22
CA ALA A 345 -25.92 6.17 1.60
C ALA A 345 -27.24 6.01 2.33
N ARG A 346 -28.35 5.82 1.60
CA ARG A 346 -29.65 5.45 2.14
C ARG A 346 -30.21 4.26 1.38
N LEU A 347 -30.61 3.24 2.12
CA LEU A 347 -31.35 2.12 1.58
C LEU A 347 -32.82 2.51 1.43
N ASP A 348 -33.34 2.44 0.23
CA ASP A 348 -34.74 2.69 -0.09
C ASP A 348 -35.43 1.32 -0.21
N CYS A 349 -36.11 0.89 0.86
CA CYS A 349 -36.88 -0.35 0.90
C CYS A 349 -38.35 -0.04 0.61
N GLU A 350 -38.99 -0.91 -0.16
CA GLU A 350 -40.42 -0.89 -0.41
C GLU A 350 -41.20 -1.45 0.77
#